data_94f65f04ab328e58d999a3dc96103cca
#
_entry.id   94f65f04ab328e58d999a3dc96103cca
#
_cell.length_a   1.000
_cell.length_b   1.000
_cell.length_c   1.000
_cell.angle_alpha   90.00
_cell.angle_beta   90.00
_cell.angle_gamma   90.00
#
_symmetry.space_group_name_H-M   'P 1'
#
loop_
_entity.id
_entity.type
_entity.pdbx_description
1 polymer ?
#
loop_
_entity_poly.entity_id
_entity_poly.type
_entity_poly.pdbx_seq_one_letter_code
_entity_poly.pdbx_strand_id
1 'polypeptide(L)'
;SFKKAIVVFNPTDYLFSGKVTIPRVIMDSIRFYGYVNEEGKANWEIYQSEMDSVDESSSSPLPKIDLQQVHITNGHFVYDDRQQDLYTAIDGFFLHIDGLLTQRGNKLDVETGSSSIVFRSPSYSLANKLALRFKGRLLLADGLRRIGLRDAELLVNNLPFTADGFMVPA
;
A
#
# COMPACT_ATOMS: atom_id res chain seq x y z
N SER A 1 -0.02 8.58 -13.04
CA SER A 1 0.53 9.95 -12.93
C SER A 1 0.44 10.45 -11.49
N PHE A 2 1.22 11.47 -11.15
CA PHE A 2 1.20 12.14 -9.83
C PHE A 2 1.55 13.63 -10.03
N LYS A 3 1.17 14.48 -9.08
CA LYS A 3 1.56 15.90 -9.10
C LYS A 3 2.91 16.12 -8.44
N LYS A 4 3.17 15.41 -7.35
CA LYS A 4 4.40 15.55 -6.55
C LYS A 4 4.80 14.20 -5.96
N ALA A 5 6.08 13.87 -6.08
CA ALA A 5 6.70 12.77 -5.35
C ALA A 5 8.03 13.25 -4.78
N ILE A 6 8.26 12.98 -3.51
CA ILE A 6 9.52 13.25 -2.82
C ILE A 6 9.93 11.96 -2.13
N VAL A 7 11.13 11.50 -2.45
CA VAL A 7 11.80 10.41 -1.75
C VAL A 7 13.08 10.97 -1.17
N VAL A 8 13.20 10.93 0.14
CA VAL A 8 14.43 11.31 0.84
C VAL A 8 15.23 10.04 1.04
N PHE A 9 16.48 10.07 0.61
CA PHE A 9 17.41 8.95 0.69
C PHE A 9 18.68 9.42 1.39
N ASN A 10 19.24 8.59 2.28
CA ASN A 10 20.51 8.85 2.93
C ASN A 10 21.62 8.02 2.25
N PRO A 11 22.42 8.62 1.35
CA PRO A 11 23.47 7.88 0.63
C PRO A 11 24.64 7.47 1.52
N THR A 12 24.86 8.16 2.63
CA THR A 12 25.96 7.89 3.55
C THR A 12 25.79 6.54 4.25
N ASP A 13 24.57 6.20 4.66
CA ASP A 13 24.28 4.91 5.27
C ASP A 13 24.55 3.75 4.31
N TYR A 14 24.23 3.93 3.05
CA TYR A 14 24.50 2.93 2.01
C TYR A 14 26.00 2.72 1.80
N LEU A 15 26.76 3.80 1.69
CA LEU A 15 28.20 3.73 1.42
C LEU A 15 29.00 3.11 2.59
N PHE A 16 28.60 3.37 3.83
CA PHE A 16 29.34 2.91 5.01
C PHE A 16 28.80 1.63 5.64
N SER A 17 27.54 1.29 5.45
CA SER A 17 26.92 0.14 6.13
C SER A 17 26.17 -0.82 5.19
N GLY A 18 26.10 -0.52 3.90
CA GLY A 18 25.29 -1.27 2.93
C GLY A 18 23.79 -1.22 3.20
N LYS A 19 23.33 -0.27 4.02
CA LYS A 19 21.95 -0.12 4.46
C LYS A 19 21.26 0.99 3.70
N VAL A 20 20.11 0.70 3.12
CA VAL A 20 19.27 1.70 2.46
C VAL A 20 18.35 2.33 3.49
N THR A 21 18.61 3.59 3.85
CA THR A 21 17.72 4.36 4.73
C THR A 21 16.90 5.34 3.89
N ILE A 22 15.58 5.16 3.93
CA ILE A 22 14.61 6.05 3.27
C ILE A 22 13.77 6.69 4.38
N PRO A 23 14.23 7.82 4.94
CA PRO A 23 13.53 8.43 6.07
C PRO A 23 12.14 8.94 5.69
N ARG A 24 11.92 9.29 4.42
CA ARG A 24 10.63 9.85 4.02
C ARG A 24 10.27 9.58 2.58
N VAL A 25 9.00 9.17 2.38
CA VAL A 25 8.33 9.11 1.08
C VAL A 25 7.07 9.96 1.15
N ILE A 26 6.95 10.96 0.30
CA ILE A 26 5.75 11.80 0.18
C ILE A 26 5.26 11.75 -1.26
N MET A 27 3.99 11.43 -1.44
CA MET A 27 3.34 11.43 -2.74
C MET A 27 2.00 12.17 -2.66
N ASP A 28 1.77 13.08 -3.58
CA ASP A 28 0.52 13.82 -3.68
C ASP A 28 -0.15 13.64 -5.03
N SER A 29 -1.47 13.49 -5.00
CA SER A 29 -2.34 13.39 -6.18
C SER A 29 -1.92 12.27 -7.13
N ILE A 30 -1.64 11.08 -6.58
CA ILE A 30 -1.39 9.88 -7.37
C ILE A 30 -2.66 9.51 -8.11
N ARG A 31 -2.52 9.22 -9.42
CA ARG A 31 -3.59 8.67 -10.24
C ARG A 31 -3.13 7.38 -10.90
N PHE A 32 -3.87 6.32 -10.65
CA PHE A 32 -3.66 5.02 -11.25
C PHE A 32 -4.95 4.58 -11.96
N TYR A 33 -4.82 4.09 -13.17
CA TYR A 33 -5.89 3.50 -13.94
C TYR A 33 -5.43 2.16 -14.48
N GLY A 34 -5.92 1.08 -13.86
CA GLY A 34 -5.77 -0.29 -14.32
C GLY A 34 -6.96 -0.66 -15.22
N TYR A 35 -6.69 -1.18 -16.39
CA TYR A 35 -7.70 -1.59 -17.35
C TYR A 35 -7.34 -2.96 -17.93
N VAL A 36 -8.32 -3.85 -17.92
CA VAL A 36 -8.27 -5.16 -18.60
C VAL A 36 -9.37 -5.20 -19.65
N ASN A 37 -9.03 -5.50 -20.88
CA ASN A 37 -10.01 -5.59 -21.96
C ASN A 37 -10.81 -6.92 -21.93
N GLU A 38 -11.74 -7.11 -22.85
CA GLU A 38 -12.57 -8.32 -22.93
C GLU A 38 -11.77 -9.59 -23.23
N GLU A 39 -10.60 -9.46 -23.88
CA GLU A 39 -9.68 -10.54 -24.17
C GLU A 39 -8.71 -10.84 -23.01
N GLY A 40 -8.81 -10.14 -21.88
CA GLY A 40 -7.95 -10.32 -20.70
C GLY A 40 -6.60 -9.58 -20.77
N LYS A 41 -6.39 -8.73 -21.77
CA LYS A 41 -5.14 -7.97 -21.91
C LYS A 41 -5.16 -6.71 -21.04
N ALA A 42 -4.14 -6.56 -20.18
CA ALA A 42 -4.03 -5.45 -19.27
C ALA A 42 -3.23 -4.26 -19.85
N ASN A 43 -3.59 -3.03 -19.47
CA ASN A 43 -2.90 -1.83 -19.93
C ASN A 43 -1.52 -1.58 -19.29
N TRP A 44 -1.16 -2.37 -18.28
CA TRP A 44 0.18 -2.37 -17.67
C TRP A 44 1.11 -3.47 -18.19
N GLU A 45 0.62 -4.38 -19.05
CA GLU A 45 1.43 -5.38 -19.75
C GLU A 45 2.21 -4.76 -20.92
N ILE A 46 2.88 -3.62 -20.66
CA ILE A 46 3.57 -2.85 -21.70
C ILE A 46 4.86 -3.56 -22.15
N TYR A 47 5.36 -4.50 -21.38
CA TYR A 47 6.56 -5.28 -21.65
C TYR A 47 6.36 -6.76 -21.35
N GLN A 48 5.81 -7.49 -22.29
CA GLN A 48 6.29 -8.87 -22.50
C GLN A 48 7.59 -8.75 -23.32
N SER A 49 8.66 -8.22 -22.73
CA SER A 49 9.97 -8.48 -23.27
C SER A 49 10.28 -9.93 -23.01
N GLU A 50 10.82 -10.60 -24.02
CA GLU A 50 11.49 -11.89 -23.98
C GLU A 50 12.61 -11.92 -22.91
N MET A 51 12.25 -11.82 -21.66
CA MET A 51 13.10 -12.08 -20.51
C MET A 51 12.74 -13.43 -19.89
N ASP A 52 12.53 -14.42 -20.75
CA ASP A 52 12.68 -15.82 -20.41
C ASP A 52 14.18 -16.09 -20.29
N SER A 53 14.71 -15.88 -19.12
CA SER A 53 15.95 -16.42 -18.54
C SER A 53 16.69 -15.37 -17.69
N VAL A 54 16.06 -14.94 -16.61
CA VAL A 54 16.86 -14.50 -15.45
C VAL A 54 17.08 -15.74 -14.60
N ASP A 55 18.30 -16.27 -14.68
CA ASP A 55 18.78 -17.31 -13.76
C ASP A 55 18.41 -16.92 -12.31
N GLU A 56 17.55 -17.70 -11.68
CA GLU A 56 17.15 -17.59 -10.26
C GLU A 56 18.29 -17.87 -9.28
N SER A 57 19.54 -17.83 -9.73
CA SER A 57 20.70 -18.21 -8.91
C SER A 57 21.43 -17.03 -8.25
N SER A 58 20.99 -15.80 -8.38
CA SER A 58 21.53 -14.69 -7.61
C SER A 58 20.54 -14.18 -6.55
N SER A 59 20.35 -14.94 -5.48
CA SER A 59 19.73 -14.45 -4.24
C SER A 59 20.67 -13.45 -3.55
N SER A 60 20.85 -12.28 -4.16
CA SER A 60 21.43 -11.16 -3.44
C SER A 60 20.47 -10.83 -2.29
N PRO A 61 20.91 -10.83 -1.03
CA PRO A 61 20.03 -10.50 0.08
C PRO A 61 19.43 -9.11 -0.19
N LEU A 62 18.12 -9.02 -0.16
CA LEU A 62 17.42 -7.75 -0.32
C LEU A 62 18.05 -6.70 0.60
N PRO A 63 18.36 -5.51 0.10
CA PRO A 63 18.97 -4.48 0.93
C PRO A 63 18.08 -4.20 2.15
N LYS A 64 18.71 -4.05 3.31
CA LYS A 64 18.00 -3.68 4.53
C LYS A 64 17.44 -2.28 4.36
N ILE A 65 16.13 -2.17 4.20
CA ILE A 65 15.44 -0.89 4.02
C ILE A 65 14.90 -0.44 5.38
N ASP A 66 15.32 0.72 5.84
CA ASP A 66 14.70 1.42 6.97
C ASP A 66 13.82 2.52 6.44
N LEU A 67 12.51 2.34 6.59
CA LEU A 67 11.50 3.30 6.21
C LEU A 67 10.89 3.89 7.49
N GLN A 68 10.82 5.22 7.58
CA GLN A 68 10.32 5.89 8.78
C GLN A 68 8.99 6.59 8.56
N GLN A 69 8.80 7.15 7.37
CA GLN A 69 7.61 7.93 7.07
C GLN A 69 7.13 7.71 5.64
N VAL A 70 5.85 7.38 5.50
CA VAL A 70 5.16 7.34 4.20
C VAL A 70 3.91 8.19 4.27
N HIS A 71 3.82 9.22 3.43
CA HIS A 71 2.64 10.05 3.32
C HIS A 71 2.16 10.07 1.88
N ILE A 72 0.97 9.53 1.67
CA ILE A 72 0.24 9.58 0.40
C ILE A 72 -1.02 10.40 0.62
N THR A 73 -1.28 11.37 -0.23
CA THR A 73 -2.48 12.21 -0.16
C THR A 73 -3.16 12.32 -1.52
N ASN A 74 -4.46 12.52 -1.51
CA ASN A 74 -5.26 12.77 -2.71
C ASN A 74 -5.11 11.69 -3.80
N GLY A 75 -4.99 10.43 -3.40
CA GLY A 75 -4.90 9.30 -4.33
C GLY A 75 -6.24 9.06 -5.06
N HIS A 76 -6.13 8.73 -6.34
CA HIS A 76 -7.26 8.29 -7.17
C HIS A 76 -6.87 7.01 -7.89
N PHE A 77 -7.58 5.93 -7.63
CA PHE A 77 -7.32 4.61 -8.18
C PHE A 77 -8.57 4.12 -8.88
N VAL A 78 -8.42 3.65 -10.11
CA VAL A 78 -9.49 2.98 -10.86
C VAL A 78 -8.96 1.66 -11.37
N TYR A 79 -9.75 0.62 -11.22
CA TYR A 79 -9.55 -0.67 -11.84
C TYR A 79 -10.82 -1.06 -12.59
N ASP A 80 -10.70 -1.26 -13.89
CA ASP A 80 -11.80 -1.60 -14.82
C ASP A 80 -11.43 -2.87 -15.59
N ASP A 81 -11.98 -4.00 -15.16
CA ASP A 81 -11.77 -5.31 -15.77
C ASP A 81 -13.02 -5.70 -16.56
N ARG A 82 -12.93 -5.59 -17.87
CA ARG A 82 -14.03 -5.90 -18.79
C ARG A 82 -14.23 -7.39 -18.97
N GLN A 83 -13.17 -8.20 -18.80
CA GLN A 83 -13.28 -9.65 -18.91
C GLN A 83 -14.09 -10.26 -17.76
N GLN A 84 -13.94 -9.72 -16.55
CA GLN A 84 -14.64 -10.19 -15.35
C GLN A 84 -15.86 -9.34 -14.99
N ASP A 85 -16.17 -8.27 -15.74
CA ASP A 85 -17.17 -7.26 -15.43
C ASP A 85 -17.00 -6.70 -14.01
N LEU A 86 -15.74 -6.38 -13.66
CA LEU A 86 -15.34 -5.87 -12.36
C LEU A 86 -14.90 -4.41 -12.48
N TYR A 87 -15.48 -3.54 -11.68
CA TYR A 87 -15.08 -2.13 -11.61
C TYR A 87 -14.89 -1.71 -10.16
N THR A 88 -13.77 -1.05 -9.90
CA THR A 88 -13.48 -0.42 -8.60
C THR A 88 -12.92 0.97 -8.81
N ALA A 89 -13.43 1.94 -8.06
CA ALA A 89 -12.87 3.28 -8.00
C ALA A 89 -12.70 3.72 -6.54
N ILE A 90 -11.55 4.29 -6.23
CA ILE A 90 -11.21 4.82 -4.90
C ILE A 90 -10.77 6.27 -5.08
N ASP A 91 -11.51 7.19 -4.46
CA ASP A 91 -11.23 8.61 -4.48
C ASP A 91 -10.79 9.13 -3.11
N GLY A 92 -9.93 10.14 -3.13
CA GLY A 92 -9.43 10.80 -1.93
C GLY A 92 -8.66 9.83 -1.02
N PHE A 93 -7.98 8.85 -1.62
CA PHE A 93 -7.15 7.93 -0.85
C PHE A 93 -6.01 8.68 -0.17
N PHE A 94 -5.80 8.36 1.10
CA PHE A 94 -4.62 8.79 1.83
C PHE A 94 -4.04 7.63 2.65
N LEU A 95 -2.73 7.69 2.86
CA LEU A 95 -1.98 6.76 3.72
C LEU A 95 -0.89 7.55 4.43
N HIS A 96 -0.94 7.54 5.75
CA HIS A 96 0.11 8.07 6.60
C HIS A 96 0.65 6.93 7.46
N ILE A 97 1.92 6.68 7.35
CA ILE A 97 2.66 5.73 8.19
C ILE A 97 3.81 6.50 8.80
N ASP A 98 3.85 6.53 10.12
CA ASP A 98 4.91 7.13 10.90
C ASP A 98 5.44 6.08 11.89
N GLY A 99 6.76 5.96 11.94
CA GLY A 99 7.41 5.00 12.83
C GLY A 99 8.69 4.46 12.26
N LEU A 100 9.24 3.46 12.92
CA LEU A 100 10.50 2.85 12.52
C LEU A 100 10.24 1.39 12.10
N LEU A 101 10.47 1.09 10.84
CA LEU A 101 10.44 -0.27 10.31
C LEU A 101 11.86 -0.84 10.33
N THR A 102 12.16 -1.69 11.31
CA THR A 102 13.46 -2.35 11.47
C THR A 102 13.31 -3.86 11.56
N GLN A 103 14.39 -4.61 11.44
CA GLN A 103 14.33 -6.08 11.53
C GLN A 103 14.04 -6.63 12.95
N ARG A 104 14.15 -5.82 14.00
CA ARG A 104 14.08 -6.30 15.40
C ARG A 104 12.73 -6.05 16.10
N GLY A 105 11.83 -5.35 15.46
CA GLY A 105 10.55 -5.00 16.03
C GLY A 105 10.20 -3.57 15.63
N ASN A 106 8.93 -3.35 15.36
CA ASN A 106 8.51 -2.13 14.73
C ASN A 106 7.19 -1.70 15.32
N LYS A 107 7.11 -0.41 15.56
CA LYS A 107 5.89 0.26 15.98
C LYS A 107 5.58 1.30 14.92
N LEU A 108 4.47 1.13 14.25
CA LEU A 108 4.01 2.00 13.20
C LEU A 108 2.67 2.61 13.60
N ASP A 109 2.59 3.92 13.62
CA ASP A 109 1.31 4.61 13.66
C ASP A 109 0.80 4.72 12.22
N VAL A 110 -0.39 4.20 11.97
CA VAL A 110 -0.98 4.10 10.63
C VAL A 110 -2.31 4.82 10.61
N GLU A 111 -2.48 5.71 9.65
CA GLU A 111 -3.76 6.33 9.33
C GLU A 111 -3.98 6.22 7.83
N THR A 112 -5.11 5.65 7.41
CA THR A 112 -5.46 5.49 6.01
C THR A 112 -6.96 5.62 5.80
N GLY A 113 -7.34 5.95 4.58
CA GLY A 113 -8.75 6.01 4.23
C GLY A 113 -8.99 6.52 2.83
N SER A 114 -10.27 6.70 2.55
CA SER A 114 -10.76 7.24 1.29
C SER A 114 -12.08 7.98 1.50
N SER A 115 -12.32 8.99 0.69
CA SER A 115 -13.59 9.73 0.71
C SER A 115 -14.70 8.99 -0.03
N SER A 116 -14.35 8.11 -0.95
CA SER A 116 -15.31 7.33 -1.73
C SER A 116 -14.68 6.05 -2.26
N ILE A 117 -15.36 4.93 -2.05
CA ILE A 117 -15.10 3.67 -2.70
C ILE A 117 -16.36 3.26 -3.44
N VAL A 118 -16.22 2.93 -4.71
CA VAL A 118 -17.26 2.35 -5.57
C VAL A 118 -16.76 0.98 -6.01
N PHE A 119 -17.60 -0.02 -5.92
CA PHE A 119 -17.31 -1.37 -6.36
C PHE A 119 -18.52 -1.93 -7.12
N ARG A 120 -18.28 -2.58 -8.25
CA ARG A 120 -19.29 -3.28 -9.05
C ARG A 120 -18.71 -4.59 -9.55
N SER A 121 -19.50 -5.63 -9.47
CA SER A 121 -19.24 -6.93 -10.06
C SER A 121 -20.57 -7.51 -10.60
N PRO A 122 -20.57 -8.60 -11.35
CA PRO A 122 -21.80 -9.23 -11.84
C PRO A 122 -22.79 -9.60 -10.74
N SER A 123 -22.29 -9.97 -9.55
CA SER A 123 -23.10 -10.45 -8.43
C SER A 123 -23.38 -9.39 -7.37
N TYR A 124 -22.63 -8.30 -7.36
CA TYR A 124 -22.69 -7.32 -6.28
C TYR A 124 -22.30 -5.92 -6.76
N SER A 125 -23.02 -4.93 -6.28
CA SER A 125 -22.72 -3.52 -6.56
C SER A 125 -22.78 -2.70 -5.28
N LEU A 126 -21.68 -2.09 -4.90
CA LEU A 126 -21.61 -1.04 -3.90
C LEU A 126 -21.68 0.31 -4.63
N ALA A 127 -22.87 0.68 -5.09
CA ALA A 127 -23.10 1.91 -5.84
C ALA A 127 -23.11 3.16 -4.96
N ASN A 128 -23.38 3.00 -3.67
CA ASN A 128 -23.34 4.08 -2.70
C ASN A 128 -21.89 4.28 -2.24
N LYS A 129 -21.40 5.49 -2.40
CA LYS A 129 -20.06 5.89 -2.01
C LYS A 129 -19.78 5.47 -0.56
N LEU A 130 -18.84 4.54 -0.39
CA LEU A 130 -18.37 4.11 0.90
C LEU A 130 -17.15 4.95 1.29
N ALA A 131 -17.25 5.73 2.34
CA ALA A 131 -16.11 6.41 2.93
C ALA A 131 -15.51 5.52 4.05
N LEU A 132 -14.19 5.36 4.02
CA LEU A 132 -13.46 4.61 5.03
C LEU A 132 -12.36 5.46 5.64
N ARG A 133 -12.17 5.34 6.96
CA ARG A 133 -11.00 5.87 7.65
C ARG A 133 -10.58 4.88 8.72
N PHE A 134 -9.34 4.49 8.68
CA PHE A 134 -8.70 3.66 9.68
C PHE A 134 -7.57 4.43 10.33
N LYS A 135 -7.46 4.30 11.64
CA LYS A 135 -6.33 4.79 12.43
C LYS A 135 -5.99 3.73 13.46
N GLY A 136 -4.70 3.46 13.66
CA GLY A 136 -4.28 2.47 14.64
C GLY A 136 -2.77 2.33 14.69
N ARG A 137 -2.31 1.58 15.68
CA ARG A 137 -0.90 1.28 15.88
C ARG A 137 -0.62 -0.18 15.57
N LEU A 138 0.28 -0.42 14.63
CA LEU A 138 0.79 -1.74 14.31
C LEU A 138 2.07 -2.02 15.11
N LEU A 139 2.09 -3.17 15.74
CA LEU A 139 3.26 -3.70 16.45
C LEU A 139 3.72 -4.94 15.69
N LEU A 140 4.88 -4.85 15.08
CA LEU A 140 5.46 -5.92 14.26
C LEU A 140 6.64 -6.52 15.01
N ALA A 141 6.62 -7.80 15.25
CA ALA A 141 7.69 -8.51 15.97
C ALA A 141 8.10 -9.79 15.24
N ASP A 142 9.25 -10.33 15.63
CA ASP A 142 9.76 -11.63 15.19
C ASP A 142 9.83 -11.79 13.66
N GLY A 143 10.30 -10.77 12.93
CA GLY A 143 10.39 -10.82 11.48
C GLY A 143 9.02 -10.91 10.79
N LEU A 144 8.02 -10.20 11.30
CA LEU A 144 6.62 -10.19 10.86
C LEU A 144 5.81 -11.46 11.22
N ARG A 145 6.34 -12.33 12.07
CA ARG A 145 5.61 -13.52 12.54
C ARG A 145 4.57 -13.20 13.60
N ARG A 146 4.59 -12.01 14.16
CA ARG A 146 3.58 -11.53 15.10
C ARG A 146 3.18 -10.12 14.74
N ILE A 147 1.89 -9.91 14.53
CA ILE A 147 1.30 -8.61 14.21
C ILE A 147 0.31 -8.26 15.32
N GLY A 148 0.60 -7.20 16.07
CA GLY A 148 -0.31 -6.63 17.04
C GLY A 148 -1.01 -5.40 16.46
N LEU A 149 -2.26 -5.22 16.80
CA LEU A 149 -3.06 -4.03 16.52
C LEU A 149 -3.49 -3.41 17.84
N ARG A 150 -3.24 -2.12 18.01
CA ARG A 150 -3.58 -1.35 19.21
C ARG A 150 -4.26 -0.05 18.86
N ASP A 151 -5.18 0.37 19.73
CA ASP A 151 -5.89 1.64 19.60
C ASP A 151 -6.49 1.83 18.20
N ALA A 152 -7.01 0.72 17.61
CA ALA A 152 -7.51 0.74 16.25
C ALA A 152 -8.94 1.24 16.21
N GLU A 153 -9.15 2.24 15.37
CA GLU A 153 -10.44 2.82 15.03
C GLU A 153 -10.69 2.69 13.53
N LEU A 154 -11.84 2.15 13.16
CA LEU A 154 -12.33 2.11 11.78
C LEU A 154 -13.64 2.88 11.69
N LEU A 155 -13.70 3.89 10.85
CA LEU A 155 -14.93 4.59 10.50
C LEU A 155 -15.41 4.10 9.14
N VAL A 156 -16.65 3.64 9.09
CA VAL A 156 -17.33 3.24 7.85
C VAL A 156 -18.55 4.13 7.69
N ASN A 157 -18.52 5.10 6.78
CA ASN A 157 -19.57 6.11 6.63
C ASN A 157 -19.99 6.75 7.98
N ASN A 158 -19.02 7.12 8.80
CA ASN A 158 -19.19 7.66 10.17
C ASN A 158 -19.67 6.67 11.23
N LEU A 159 -19.84 5.39 10.94
CA LEU A 159 -20.05 4.35 11.93
C LEU A 159 -18.71 3.92 12.52
N PRO A 160 -18.46 4.11 13.82
CA PRO A 160 -17.19 3.77 14.44
C PRO A 160 -17.16 2.30 14.85
N PHE A 161 -16.00 1.68 14.63
CA PHE A 161 -15.62 0.36 15.11
C PHE A 161 -14.25 0.48 15.78
N THR A 162 -14.05 -0.22 16.87
CA THR A 162 -12.75 -0.29 17.56
C THR A 162 -12.26 -1.72 17.62
N ALA A 163 -10.97 -1.92 17.56
CA ALA A 163 -10.36 -3.24 17.68
C ALA A 163 -8.97 -3.16 18.32
N ASP A 164 -8.69 -4.14 19.17
CA ASP A 164 -7.38 -4.44 19.71
C ASP A 164 -7.13 -5.93 19.61
N GLY A 165 -5.92 -6.32 19.28
CA GLY A 165 -5.62 -7.73 19.15
C GLY A 165 -4.23 -8.01 18.65
N PHE A 166 -3.97 -9.29 18.43
CA PHE A 166 -2.75 -9.75 17.74
C PHE A 166 -3.09 -10.94 16.86
N MET A 167 -2.30 -11.08 15.80
CA MET A 167 -2.37 -12.20 14.88
C MET A 167 -0.98 -12.84 14.79
N VAL A 168 -0.97 -14.15 14.78
CA VAL A 168 0.22 -14.95 14.46
C VAL A 168 -0.07 -15.59 13.10
N PRO A 169 0.59 -15.17 12.02
CA PRO A 169 0.45 -15.83 10.72
C PRO A 169 0.87 -17.30 10.84
N ALA A 170 0.13 -18.16 10.16
CA ALA A 170 0.40 -19.60 10.14
C ALA A 170 1.67 -19.92 9.33
#